data_4f244e89b2e367f2fc7b7c1eb6bdec1b
#
_entry.id   4f244e89b2e367f2fc7b7c1eb6bdec1b
#
_cell.length_a   1.000
_cell.length_b   1.000
_cell.length_c   1.000
_cell.angle_alpha   90.00
_cell.angle_beta   90.00
_cell.angle_gamma   90.00
#
_symmetry.space_group_name_H-M   'P 1'
#
loop_
_entity.id
_entity.type
_entity.pdbx_description
1 polymer ?
#
loop_
_entity_poly.entity_id
_entity_poly.type
_entity_poly.pdbx_seq_one_letter_code
_entity_poly.pdbx_strand_id
1 'polypeptide(L)'
;LLRRQRQMCIRDSAIAGHMEFNLYKDPLGKSKDGKDIFLKDIWPSNQEIEDTLKQSLNADMFIQRYSNVSDGPTQWQQIKTEKSSIYKWDEGSTYVKKPPFFEGLSDEPEGFKEIKDARPLLILGDMITTDHISPAGSIQKDSPTGEYFMEHQILPKDYNSYGSRRGNHEVMMRGTFANIRIRNEMAPGTEGGFTKLYPEEKVMPVYDAVVEYKKRGTDLVVIGGKEYGTG
;
A
#
# COMPACT_ATOMS: atom_id res chain seq x y z
N LEU A 1 -8.12 22.64 -0.69
CA LEU A 1 -9.58 22.82 -0.50
C LEU A 1 -10.28 21.48 -0.21
N LEU A 2 -10.10 20.43 -1.03
CA LEU A 2 -10.78 19.14 -0.86
C LEU A 2 -10.49 18.39 0.46
N ARG A 3 -9.30 18.47 1.02
CA ARG A 3 -8.96 17.86 2.32
C ARG A 3 -9.66 18.54 3.50
N ARG A 4 -9.79 19.88 3.49
CA ARG A 4 -10.50 20.61 4.54
C ARG A 4 -12.01 20.34 4.50
N GLN A 5 -12.61 20.29 3.31
CA GLN A 5 -14.02 19.92 3.16
C GLN A 5 -14.31 18.51 3.65
N ARG A 6 -13.46 17.52 3.36
CA ARG A 6 -13.59 16.14 3.88
C ARG A 6 -13.59 16.07 5.41
N GLN A 7 -12.70 16.81 6.07
CA GLN A 7 -12.63 16.83 7.54
C GLN A 7 -13.83 17.53 8.18
N MET A 8 -14.40 18.53 7.51
CA MET A 8 -15.64 19.16 7.94
C MET A 8 -16.80 18.16 7.83
N CYS A 9 -17.00 17.52 6.69
CA CYS A 9 -18.08 16.56 6.48
C CYS A 9 -18.05 15.37 7.48
N ILE A 10 -16.86 14.89 7.87
CA ILE A 10 -16.74 13.83 8.88
C ILE A 10 -17.23 14.29 10.25
N ARG A 11 -16.85 15.47 10.68
CA ARG A 11 -17.30 16.02 11.99
C ARG A 11 -18.79 16.29 12.01
N ASP A 12 -19.30 16.89 10.95
CA ASP A 12 -20.69 17.28 10.86
C ASP A 12 -21.62 16.04 10.80
N SER A 13 -21.22 15.01 10.04
CA SER A 13 -21.93 13.73 10.03
C SER A 13 -21.86 13.00 11.37
N ALA A 14 -20.73 13.12 12.10
CA ALA A 14 -20.60 12.57 13.44
C ALA A 14 -21.54 13.28 14.46
N ILE A 15 -21.70 14.60 14.35
CA ILE A 15 -22.62 15.37 15.19
C ILE A 15 -24.08 15.02 14.84
N ALA A 16 -24.39 14.91 13.55
CA ALA A 16 -25.73 14.53 13.08
C ALA A 16 -26.10 13.06 13.40
N GLY A 17 -25.12 12.18 13.56
CA GLY A 17 -25.28 10.76 13.82
C GLY A 17 -25.64 9.91 12.60
N HIS A 18 -25.71 10.49 11.40
CA HIS A 18 -25.94 9.77 10.14
C HIS A 18 -25.33 10.52 8.95
N MET A 19 -25.21 9.83 7.79
CA MET A 19 -24.59 10.36 6.58
C MET A 19 -25.58 11.07 5.64
N GLU A 20 -26.85 10.74 5.71
CA GLU A 20 -27.93 11.33 4.91
C GLU A 20 -28.44 12.61 5.58
N PHE A 21 -27.59 13.66 5.51
CA PHE A 21 -27.82 14.92 6.22
C PHE A 21 -27.38 16.10 5.35
N ASN A 22 -28.29 17.06 5.16
CA ASN A 22 -27.95 18.29 4.47
C ASN A 22 -27.54 19.37 5.50
N LEU A 23 -26.26 19.61 5.62
CA LEU A 23 -25.65 20.57 6.56
C LEU A 23 -26.25 22.00 6.56
N TYR A 24 -26.85 22.38 5.44
CA TYR A 24 -27.40 23.73 5.26
C TYR A 24 -28.90 23.82 5.49
N LYS A 25 -29.61 22.70 5.47
CA LYS A 25 -31.07 22.67 5.48
C LYS A 25 -31.67 21.92 6.64
N ASP A 26 -30.98 20.84 7.09
CA ASP A 26 -31.53 19.94 8.08
C ASP A 26 -31.07 20.36 9.50
N PRO A 27 -31.96 20.30 10.48
CA PRO A 27 -31.60 20.59 11.86
C PRO A 27 -30.78 19.44 12.48
N LEU A 28 -29.72 19.78 13.19
CA LEU A 28 -28.88 18.84 13.96
C LEU A 28 -29.64 18.20 15.13
N GLY A 29 -30.65 18.85 15.62
CA GLY A 29 -31.45 18.42 16.75
C GLY A 29 -32.34 19.54 17.29
N LYS A 30 -32.83 19.34 18.51
CA LYS A 30 -33.67 20.33 19.18
C LYS A 30 -33.02 20.83 20.48
N SER A 31 -33.17 22.13 20.74
CA SER A 31 -32.81 22.72 22.02
C SER A 31 -33.71 22.21 23.16
N LYS A 32 -33.36 22.53 24.40
CA LYS A 32 -34.20 22.23 25.58
C LYS A 32 -35.60 22.85 25.49
N ASP A 33 -35.72 23.94 24.75
CA ASP A 33 -36.97 24.66 24.52
C ASP A 33 -37.73 24.17 23.27
N GLY A 34 -37.28 23.07 22.66
CA GLY A 34 -37.94 22.45 21.51
C GLY A 34 -37.66 23.13 20.16
N LYS A 35 -36.81 24.14 20.09
CA LYS A 35 -36.43 24.82 18.84
C LYS A 35 -35.41 24.00 18.05
N ASP A 36 -35.53 23.99 16.74
CA ASP A 36 -34.55 23.36 15.86
C ASP A 36 -33.21 24.08 15.92
N ILE A 37 -32.13 23.32 16.03
CA ILE A 37 -30.75 23.77 16.05
C ILE A 37 -30.09 23.36 14.74
N PHE A 38 -29.53 24.28 14.01
CA PHE A 38 -28.82 24.07 12.76
C PHE A 38 -27.30 24.20 12.97
N LEU A 39 -26.52 23.66 12.03
CA LEU A 39 -25.04 23.76 12.11
C LEU A 39 -24.57 25.20 12.26
N LYS A 40 -25.18 26.15 11.57
CA LYS A 40 -24.86 27.60 11.67
C LYS A 40 -25.01 28.19 13.07
N ASP A 41 -25.83 27.59 13.90
CA ASP A 41 -26.13 28.09 15.27
C ASP A 41 -25.06 27.66 16.28
N ILE A 42 -24.30 26.62 15.95
CA ILE A 42 -23.20 26.05 16.78
C ILE A 42 -21.82 26.23 16.16
N TRP A 43 -21.75 26.66 14.91
CA TRP A 43 -20.48 26.86 14.23
C TRP A 43 -19.80 28.13 14.70
N PRO A 44 -18.54 28.09 15.12
CA PRO A 44 -17.86 29.29 15.60
C PRO A 44 -17.69 30.32 14.47
N SER A 45 -17.81 31.59 14.81
CA SER A 45 -17.49 32.68 13.92
C SER A 45 -15.99 32.73 13.59
N ASN A 46 -15.62 33.37 12.49
CA ASN A 46 -14.20 33.56 12.16
C ASN A 46 -13.45 34.34 13.25
N GLN A 47 -14.12 35.29 13.92
CA GLN A 47 -13.53 36.03 15.01
C GLN A 47 -13.24 35.15 16.23
N GLU A 48 -14.17 34.28 16.62
CA GLU A 48 -13.95 33.32 17.70
C GLU A 48 -12.81 32.35 17.39
N ILE A 49 -12.70 31.92 16.14
CA ILE A 49 -11.58 31.06 15.67
C ILE A 49 -10.25 31.82 15.79
N GLU A 50 -10.19 33.06 15.30
CA GLU A 50 -8.98 33.90 15.39
C GLU A 50 -8.56 34.17 16.83
N ASP A 51 -9.50 34.53 17.70
CA ASP A 51 -9.23 34.84 19.10
C ASP A 51 -8.75 33.58 19.85
N THR A 52 -9.36 32.43 19.57
CA THR A 52 -8.93 31.15 20.12
C THR A 52 -7.52 30.79 19.64
N LEU A 53 -7.22 30.97 18.35
CA LEU A 53 -5.90 30.71 17.80
C LEU A 53 -4.84 31.62 18.44
N LYS A 54 -5.11 32.93 18.59
CA LYS A 54 -4.19 33.89 19.24
C LYS A 54 -3.91 33.54 20.68
N GLN A 55 -4.91 33.03 21.42
CA GLN A 55 -4.76 32.63 22.82
C GLN A 55 -4.07 31.29 22.99
N SER A 56 -4.29 30.36 22.04
CA SER A 56 -3.84 28.97 22.17
C SER A 56 -2.50 28.70 21.51
N LEU A 57 -2.16 29.41 20.43
CA LEU A 57 -0.89 29.22 19.72
C LEU A 57 0.16 30.22 20.20
N ASN A 58 1.24 29.68 20.74
CA ASN A 58 2.41 30.48 21.12
C ASN A 58 3.71 29.81 20.69
N ALA A 59 4.80 30.58 20.69
CA ALA A 59 6.11 30.07 20.26
C ALA A 59 6.61 28.90 21.14
N ASP A 60 6.29 28.92 22.42
CA ASP A 60 6.76 27.93 23.39
C ASP A 60 6.21 26.53 23.09
N MET A 61 4.98 26.42 22.58
CA MET A 61 4.41 25.15 22.14
C MET A 61 5.23 24.52 21.03
N PHE A 62 5.68 25.32 20.07
CA PHE A 62 6.53 24.83 18.96
C PHE A 62 7.92 24.47 19.47
N ILE A 63 8.53 25.31 20.29
CA ILE A 63 9.83 25.04 20.90
C ILE A 63 9.77 23.74 21.69
N GLN A 64 8.78 23.58 22.55
CA GLN A 64 8.60 22.37 23.36
C GLN A 64 8.36 21.12 22.50
N ARG A 65 7.52 21.24 21.45
CA ARG A 65 7.21 20.11 20.57
C ARG A 65 8.38 19.66 19.71
N TYR A 66 9.21 20.61 19.28
CA TYR A 66 10.32 20.34 18.36
C TYR A 66 11.70 20.29 19.03
N SER A 67 11.82 20.64 20.31
CA SER A 67 13.10 20.57 21.04
C SER A 67 13.68 19.17 21.14
N ASN A 68 12.86 18.14 21.01
CA ASN A 68 13.24 16.74 21.22
C ASN A 68 12.74 15.80 20.11
N VAL A 69 12.81 16.26 18.86
CA VAL A 69 12.31 15.48 17.69
C VAL A 69 13.12 14.22 17.47
N SER A 70 14.42 14.25 17.76
CA SER A 70 15.34 13.15 17.51
C SER A 70 15.19 11.96 18.47
N ASP A 71 14.63 12.18 19.65
CA ASP A 71 14.53 11.13 20.67
C ASP A 71 13.36 10.16 20.41
N GLY A 72 12.32 10.63 19.71
CA GLY A 72 11.11 9.84 19.49
C GLY A 72 10.30 9.58 20.76
N PRO A 73 9.21 8.80 20.68
CA PRO A 73 8.41 8.43 21.85
C PRO A 73 9.15 7.43 22.76
N THR A 74 8.69 7.31 23.99
CA THR A 74 9.30 6.42 25.00
C THR A 74 9.39 4.98 24.50
N GLN A 75 8.40 4.49 23.78
CA GLN A 75 8.40 3.15 23.21
C GLN A 75 9.54 2.95 22.19
N TRP A 76 9.86 4.00 21.41
CA TRP A 76 10.98 3.98 20.48
C TRP A 76 12.32 3.92 21.21
N GLN A 77 12.48 4.72 22.27
CA GLN A 77 13.71 4.74 23.09
C GLN A 77 13.96 3.42 23.84
N GLN A 78 12.90 2.69 24.15
CA GLN A 78 12.99 1.40 24.85
C GLN A 78 13.39 0.23 23.95
N ILE A 79 13.41 0.42 22.61
CA ILE A 79 13.86 -0.64 21.69
C ILE A 79 15.33 -0.89 21.90
N LYS A 80 15.62 -2.10 22.40
CA LYS A 80 17.00 -2.55 22.56
C LYS A 80 17.56 -2.96 21.20
N THR A 81 18.61 -2.32 20.78
CA THR A 81 19.34 -2.66 19.55
C THR A 81 20.77 -3.05 19.88
N GLU A 82 21.28 -4.07 19.22
CA GLU A 82 22.71 -4.41 19.27
C GLU A 82 23.47 -3.43 18.37
N LYS A 83 24.56 -2.86 18.89
CA LYS A 83 25.46 -2.03 18.07
C LYS A 83 26.28 -2.97 17.19
N SER A 84 26.01 -2.96 15.90
CA SER A 84 26.72 -3.74 14.90
C SER A 84 26.94 -2.90 13.66
N SER A 85 28.05 -3.16 12.95
CA SER A 85 28.32 -2.54 11.63
C SER A 85 27.49 -3.15 10.51
N ILE A 86 26.92 -4.32 10.73
CA ILE A 86 26.08 -5.04 9.77
C ILE A 86 24.76 -5.45 10.45
N TYR A 87 23.69 -5.50 9.67
CA TYR A 87 22.41 -5.99 10.15
C TYR A 87 22.43 -7.50 10.29
N LYS A 88 21.99 -8.01 11.44
CA LYS A 88 21.82 -9.44 11.69
C LYS A 88 20.44 -9.87 11.20
N TRP A 89 20.42 -10.56 10.07
CA TRP A 89 19.19 -11.07 9.48
C TRP A 89 18.62 -12.22 10.32
N ASP A 90 17.31 -12.20 10.50
CA ASP A 90 16.56 -13.33 11.09
C ASP A 90 15.90 -14.10 9.93
N GLU A 91 16.40 -15.29 9.67
CA GLU A 91 15.89 -16.14 8.58
C GLU A 91 14.46 -16.64 8.84
N GLY A 92 14.06 -16.73 10.10
CA GLY A 92 12.69 -17.07 10.50
C GLY A 92 11.69 -15.93 10.33
N SER A 93 12.15 -14.69 10.13
CA SER A 93 11.27 -13.54 9.96
C SER A 93 10.49 -13.62 8.65
N THR A 94 9.18 -13.41 8.74
CA THR A 94 8.31 -13.26 7.57
C THR A 94 7.95 -11.82 7.25
N TYR A 95 8.50 -10.86 8.01
CA TYR A 95 8.33 -9.42 7.78
C TYR A 95 9.54 -8.78 7.11
N VAL A 96 10.75 -9.18 7.50
CA VAL A 96 11.99 -8.62 6.97
C VAL A 96 12.91 -9.77 6.59
N LYS A 97 13.26 -9.86 5.31
CA LYS A 97 14.17 -10.89 4.79
C LYS A 97 15.34 -10.27 4.04
N LYS A 98 16.50 -10.92 4.13
CA LYS A 98 17.65 -10.53 3.30
C LYS A 98 17.28 -10.65 1.82
N PRO A 99 17.32 -9.55 1.05
CA PRO A 99 17.01 -9.61 -0.37
C PRO A 99 18.18 -10.23 -1.16
N PRO A 100 17.90 -10.99 -2.23
CA PRO A 100 18.92 -11.67 -3.02
C PRO A 100 19.58 -10.78 -4.08
N PHE A 101 19.37 -9.46 -4.03
CA PHE A 101 19.74 -8.55 -5.13
C PHE A 101 21.24 -8.46 -5.40
N PHE A 102 22.07 -8.81 -4.42
CA PHE A 102 23.53 -8.80 -4.54
C PHE A 102 24.14 -10.21 -4.64
N GLU A 103 23.30 -11.25 -4.70
CA GLU A 103 23.80 -12.62 -4.86
C GLU A 103 24.28 -12.86 -6.29
N GLY A 104 25.52 -13.34 -6.42
CA GLY A 104 26.11 -13.62 -7.73
C GLY A 104 26.56 -12.39 -8.52
N LEU A 105 26.59 -11.20 -7.91
CA LEU A 105 27.18 -10.03 -8.55
C LEU A 105 28.70 -10.21 -8.67
N SER A 106 29.25 -9.91 -9.84
CA SER A 106 30.67 -9.78 -10.09
C SER A 106 31.11 -8.34 -9.86
N ASP A 107 32.42 -8.12 -9.60
CA ASP A 107 33.00 -6.78 -9.45
C ASP A 107 32.91 -5.96 -10.76
N GLU A 108 32.89 -6.65 -11.89
CA GLU A 108 32.74 -6.03 -13.21
C GLU A 108 31.32 -6.29 -13.74
N PRO A 109 30.65 -5.26 -14.30
CA PRO A 109 29.32 -5.45 -14.87
C PRO A 109 29.37 -6.36 -16.09
N GLU A 110 28.46 -7.33 -16.14
CA GLU A 110 28.29 -8.13 -17.35
C GLU A 110 27.80 -7.23 -18.50
N GLY A 111 28.38 -7.40 -19.69
CA GLY A 111 27.91 -6.71 -20.88
C GLY A 111 26.49 -7.08 -21.28
N PHE A 112 25.93 -6.36 -22.25
CA PHE A 112 24.60 -6.67 -22.77
C PHE A 112 24.60 -8.07 -23.41
N LYS A 113 23.60 -8.88 -23.02
CA LYS A 113 23.32 -10.18 -23.61
C LYS A 113 22.17 -10.06 -24.62
N GLU A 114 22.25 -10.77 -25.72
CA GLU A 114 21.15 -10.84 -26.67
C GLU A 114 19.98 -11.64 -26.03
N ILE A 115 18.78 -11.08 -26.11
CA ILE A 115 17.57 -11.77 -25.65
C ILE A 115 17.02 -12.60 -26.80
N LYS A 116 16.99 -13.93 -26.62
CA LYS A 116 16.50 -14.87 -27.63
C LYS A 116 15.35 -15.68 -27.08
N ASP A 117 14.38 -15.94 -27.97
CA ASP A 117 13.24 -16.82 -27.70
C ASP A 117 12.43 -16.47 -26.43
N ALA A 118 12.49 -15.22 -25.98
CA ALA A 118 11.73 -14.76 -24.82
C ALA A 118 10.22 -14.84 -25.06
N ARG A 119 9.48 -15.21 -24.02
CA ARG A 119 8.02 -15.30 -24.06
C ARG A 119 7.40 -14.06 -23.39
N PRO A 120 6.32 -13.50 -23.96
CA PRO A 120 5.55 -12.51 -23.25
C PRO A 120 4.90 -13.13 -22.01
N LEU A 121 5.13 -12.53 -20.86
CA LEU A 121 4.46 -12.87 -19.61
C LEU A 121 3.15 -12.10 -19.47
N LEU A 122 3.17 -10.83 -19.86
CA LEU A 122 2.04 -9.92 -19.81
C LEU A 122 2.05 -9.01 -21.04
N ILE A 123 0.85 -8.77 -21.58
CA ILE A 123 0.60 -7.71 -22.56
C ILE A 123 -0.44 -6.77 -21.93
N LEU A 124 -0.02 -5.55 -21.64
CA LEU A 124 -0.77 -4.59 -20.85
C LEU A 124 -1.02 -3.30 -21.66
N GLY A 125 -2.13 -2.65 -21.39
CA GLY A 125 -2.44 -1.35 -21.97
C GLY A 125 -1.67 -0.18 -21.35
N ASP A 126 -2.17 1.02 -21.59
CA ASP A 126 -1.61 2.26 -21.05
C ASP A 126 -1.87 2.42 -19.53
N MET A 127 -1.12 3.32 -18.90
CA MET A 127 -1.31 3.73 -17.51
C MET A 127 -1.17 2.62 -16.47
N ILE A 128 -0.29 1.65 -16.71
CA ILE A 128 0.09 0.65 -15.70
C ILE A 128 1.20 1.25 -14.83
N THR A 129 0.79 1.92 -13.77
CA THR A 129 1.69 2.63 -12.87
C THR A 129 2.32 1.72 -11.82
N THR A 130 3.22 2.26 -11.01
CA THR A 130 3.82 1.53 -9.88
C THR A 130 2.79 0.97 -8.90
N ASP A 131 1.63 1.64 -8.74
CA ASP A 131 0.52 1.16 -7.90
C ASP A 131 -0.16 -0.10 -8.44
N HIS A 132 -0.07 -0.35 -9.75
CA HIS A 132 -0.57 -1.57 -10.36
C HIS A 132 0.47 -2.69 -10.32
N ILE A 133 1.74 -2.36 -10.49
CA ILE A 133 2.85 -3.32 -10.55
C ILE A 133 3.16 -3.85 -9.15
N SER A 134 3.34 -2.95 -8.18
CA SER A 134 3.63 -3.32 -6.81
C SER A 134 2.36 -3.72 -6.06
N PRO A 135 2.38 -4.82 -5.29
CA PRO A 135 1.19 -5.24 -4.56
C PRO A 135 0.87 -4.32 -3.40
N ALA A 136 -0.42 -4.11 -3.17
CA ALA A 136 -0.96 -3.31 -2.07
C ALA A 136 -2.23 -3.95 -1.48
N GLY A 137 -2.61 -3.50 -0.29
CA GLY A 137 -3.82 -3.96 0.37
C GLY A 137 -3.70 -5.33 1.03
N SER A 138 -4.83 -6.00 1.20
CA SER A 138 -4.94 -7.28 1.90
C SER A 138 -4.41 -8.44 1.05
N ILE A 139 -3.80 -9.40 1.73
CA ILE A 139 -3.28 -10.63 1.10
C ILE A 139 -4.38 -11.68 1.12
N GLN A 140 -4.71 -12.20 -0.05
CA GLN A 140 -5.75 -13.22 -0.21
C GLN A 140 -5.21 -14.59 0.15
N LYS A 141 -6.07 -15.42 0.79
CA LYS A 141 -5.71 -16.78 1.19
C LYS A 141 -5.37 -17.65 -0.04
N ASP A 142 -6.19 -17.53 -1.07
CA ASP A 142 -6.08 -18.34 -2.29
C ASP A 142 -5.19 -17.62 -3.33
N SER A 143 -4.01 -17.21 -2.92
CA SER A 143 -3.01 -16.54 -3.76
C SER A 143 -1.63 -17.13 -3.51
N PRO A 144 -0.67 -16.96 -4.44
CA PRO A 144 0.71 -17.42 -4.23
C PRO A 144 1.33 -16.91 -2.93
N THR A 145 0.96 -15.70 -2.48
CA THR A 145 1.39 -15.15 -1.19
C THR A 145 0.71 -15.86 -0.02
N GLY A 146 -0.58 -16.20 -0.16
CA GLY A 146 -1.32 -16.94 0.85
C GLY A 146 -0.76 -18.36 1.04
N GLU A 147 -0.40 -19.02 -0.05
CA GLU A 147 0.27 -20.34 -0.02
C GLU A 147 1.63 -20.27 0.68
N TYR A 148 2.45 -19.26 0.36
CA TYR A 148 3.72 -18.98 1.05
C TYR A 148 3.53 -18.83 2.56
N PHE A 149 2.50 -18.14 3.01
CA PHE A 149 2.23 -17.98 4.44
C PHE A 149 1.75 -19.27 5.09
N MET A 150 0.95 -20.07 4.41
CA MET A 150 0.54 -21.38 4.93
C MET A 150 1.74 -22.32 5.11
N GLU A 151 2.68 -22.32 4.17
CA GLU A 151 3.95 -23.07 4.27
C GLU A 151 4.78 -22.63 5.47
N HIS A 152 4.72 -21.32 5.82
CA HIS A 152 5.37 -20.76 7.01
C HIS A 152 4.49 -20.82 8.26
N GLN A 153 3.39 -21.57 8.25
CA GLN A 153 2.48 -21.76 9.39
C GLN A 153 1.84 -20.46 9.92
N ILE A 154 1.71 -19.43 9.05
CA ILE A 154 1.04 -18.18 9.37
C ILE A 154 -0.44 -18.31 9.04
N LEU A 155 -1.29 -18.03 10.01
CA LEU A 155 -2.73 -18.12 9.83
C LEU A 155 -3.27 -16.91 9.05
N PRO A 156 -4.39 -17.06 8.29
CA PRO A 156 -4.97 -15.97 7.50
C PRO A 156 -5.26 -14.69 8.29
N LYS A 157 -5.64 -14.80 9.56
CA LYS A 157 -5.86 -13.64 10.45
C LYS A 157 -4.58 -12.84 10.75
N ASP A 158 -3.41 -13.45 10.57
CA ASP A 158 -2.09 -12.90 10.87
C ASP A 158 -1.32 -12.50 9.61
N TYR A 159 -1.93 -12.62 8.42
CA TYR A 159 -1.29 -12.25 7.15
C TYR A 159 -0.91 -10.77 7.11
N ASN A 160 -1.78 -9.91 7.67
CA ASN A 160 -1.65 -8.47 7.60
C ASN A 160 -1.79 -7.98 6.13
N SER A 161 -1.03 -6.98 5.71
CA SER A 161 -1.10 -6.42 4.37
C SER A 161 0.24 -6.48 3.65
N TYR A 162 0.24 -6.36 2.33
CA TYR A 162 1.48 -6.23 1.54
C TYR A 162 2.34 -5.06 2.03
N GLY A 163 1.73 -3.93 2.40
CA GLY A 163 2.43 -2.77 2.95
C GLY A 163 3.20 -3.08 4.24
N SER A 164 2.61 -3.88 5.14
CA SER A 164 3.27 -4.32 6.38
C SER A 164 4.39 -5.33 6.13
N ARG A 165 4.33 -6.07 5.04
CA ARG A 165 5.28 -7.12 4.65
C ARG A 165 6.29 -6.67 3.59
N ARG A 166 6.30 -5.39 3.22
CA ARG A 166 7.14 -4.87 2.13
C ARG A 166 8.65 -5.07 2.31
N GLY A 167 9.11 -5.33 3.51
CA GLY A 167 10.48 -5.73 3.82
C GLY A 167 10.80 -7.20 3.51
N ASN A 168 9.82 -7.97 3.04
CA ASN A 168 9.99 -9.37 2.64
C ASN A 168 9.77 -9.48 1.12
N HIS A 169 10.86 -9.64 0.37
CA HIS A 169 10.82 -9.76 -1.09
C HIS A 169 10.04 -10.99 -1.57
N GLU A 170 10.03 -12.07 -0.80
CA GLU A 170 9.26 -13.29 -1.12
C GLU A 170 7.74 -13.01 -1.15
N VAL A 171 7.26 -12.18 -0.24
CA VAL A 171 5.87 -11.72 -0.22
C VAL A 171 5.60 -10.78 -1.38
N MET A 172 6.48 -9.80 -1.59
CA MET A 172 6.26 -8.76 -2.59
C MET A 172 6.26 -9.31 -4.02
N MET A 173 7.19 -10.19 -4.36
CA MET A 173 7.24 -10.74 -5.73
C MET A 173 6.08 -11.69 -6.05
N ARG A 174 5.50 -12.35 -5.05
CA ARG A 174 4.29 -13.18 -5.24
C ARG A 174 3.04 -12.36 -5.50
N GLY A 175 3.02 -11.10 -5.08
CA GLY A 175 1.94 -10.16 -5.32
C GLY A 175 2.19 -9.19 -6.48
N THR A 176 3.35 -9.25 -7.13
CA THR A 176 3.65 -8.39 -8.27
C THR A 176 2.66 -8.64 -9.40
N PHE A 177 2.09 -7.56 -9.96
CA PHE A 177 0.99 -7.55 -10.94
C PHE A 177 -0.35 -8.14 -10.44
N ALA A 178 -0.51 -8.41 -9.16
CA ALA A 178 -1.76 -8.96 -8.62
C ALA A 178 -2.86 -7.91 -8.37
N ASN A 179 -2.67 -6.65 -8.79
CA ASN A 179 -3.68 -5.61 -8.65
C ASN A 179 -4.91 -5.95 -9.49
N ILE A 180 -6.10 -5.95 -8.87
CA ILE A 180 -7.39 -6.31 -9.50
C ILE A 180 -7.75 -5.44 -10.72
N ARG A 181 -7.14 -4.27 -10.88
CA ARG A 181 -7.38 -3.37 -12.02
C ARG A 181 -6.60 -3.75 -13.26
N ILE A 182 -5.61 -4.62 -13.15
CA ILE A 182 -4.82 -5.06 -14.31
C ILE A 182 -5.72 -5.88 -15.24
N ARG A 183 -5.59 -5.59 -16.53
CA ARG A 183 -6.17 -6.36 -17.61
C ARG A 183 -5.03 -6.86 -18.49
N ASN A 184 -4.80 -8.15 -18.46
CA ASN A 184 -3.78 -8.79 -19.28
C ASN A 184 -4.42 -9.34 -20.56
N GLU A 185 -4.02 -8.82 -21.71
CA GLU A 185 -4.55 -9.25 -23.02
C GLU A 185 -4.26 -10.71 -23.35
N MET A 186 -3.24 -11.31 -22.71
CA MET A 186 -2.95 -12.74 -22.85
C MET A 186 -3.95 -13.63 -22.12
N ALA A 187 -4.68 -13.11 -21.14
CA ALA A 187 -5.67 -13.84 -20.37
C ALA A 187 -7.01 -13.06 -20.34
N PRO A 188 -7.66 -12.88 -21.49
CA PRO A 188 -8.90 -12.12 -21.60
C PRO A 188 -9.99 -12.70 -20.71
N GLY A 189 -10.77 -11.83 -20.06
CA GLY A 189 -11.84 -12.21 -19.14
C GLY A 189 -11.37 -12.45 -17.69
N THR A 190 -10.07 -12.36 -17.42
CA THR A 190 -9.56 -12.39 -16.04
C THR A 190 -9.37 -10.97 -15.50
N GLU A 191 -9.38 -10.84 -14.17
CA GLU A 191 -9.05 -9.62 -13.44
C GLU A 191 -7.85 -9.87 -12.52
N GLY A 192 -6.94 -8.90 -12.44
CA GLY A 192 -5.79 -8.99 -11.55
C GLY A 192 -4.62 -9.78 -12.13
N GLY A 193 -3.87 -10.44 -11.25
CA GLY A 193 -2.59 -11.05 -11.51
C GLY A 193 -2.63 -12.40 -12.19
N PHE A 194 -3.33 -12.53 -13.31
CA PHE A 194 -3.38 -13.77 -14.08
C PHE A 194 -2.73 -13.63 -15.46
N THR A 195 -2.14 -14.71 -15.92
CA THR A 195 -1.59 -14.84 -17.28
C THR A 195 -1.85 -16.23 -17.84
N LYS A 196 -1.48 -16.45 -19.08
CA LYS A 196 -1.58 -17.72 -19.74
C LYS A 196 -0.19 -18.34 -19.96
N LEU A 197 0.02 -19.52 -19.40
CA LEU A 197 1.23 -20.31 -19.60
C LEU A 197 1.18 -21.04 -20.95
N TYR A 198 2.19 -20.88 -21.78
CA TYR A 198 2.32 -21.55 -23.07
C TYR A 198 3.40 -22.67 -23.03
N PRO A 199 3.26 -23.74 -23.84
CA PRO A 199 2.23 -23.96 -24.87
C PRO A 199 0.90 -24.50 -24.35
N GLU A 200 0.75 -24.79 -23.04
CA GLU A 200 -0.41 -25.45 -22.46
C GLU A 200 -1.68 -24.60 -22.47
N GLU A 201 -1.57 -23.31 -22.75
CA GLU A 201 -2.64 -22.32 -22.71
C GLU A 201 -3.39 -22.25 -21.37
N LYS A 202 -2.73 -22.66 -20.29
CA LYS A 202 -3.30 -22.69 -18.95
C LYS A 202 -3.28 -21.31 -18.31
N VAL A 203 -4.44 -20.83 -17.88
CA VAL A 203 -4.56 -19.60 -17.10
C VAL A 203 -4.16 -19.89 -15.65
N MET A 204 -3.26 -19.06 -15.10
CA MET A 204 -2.75 -19.20 -13.73
C MET A 204 -2.24 -17.85 -13.20
N PRO A 205 -1.97 -17.74 -11.88
CA PRO A 205 -1.31 -16.55 -11.32
C PRO A 205 0.01 -16.24 -12.02
N VAL A 206 0.31 -14.96 -12.19
CA VAL A 206 1.54 -14.50 -12.85
C VAL A 206 2.78 -15.08 -12.18
N TYR A 207 2.84 -15.09 -10.85
CA TYR A 207 3.97 -15.64 -10.11
C TYR A 207 4.22 -17.12 -10.45
N ASP A 208 3.17 -17.92 -10.47
CA ASP A 208 3.28 -19.36 -10.76
C ASP A 208 3.75 -19.61 -12.18
N ALA A 209 3.25 -18.82 -13.14
CA ALA A 209 3.72 -18.88 -14.53
C ALA A 209 5.23 -18.53 -14.64
N VAL A 210 5.68 -17.51 -13.91
CA VAL A 210 7.12 -17.16 -13.85
C VAL A 210 7.94 -18.32 -13.31
N VAL A 211 7.49 -18.97 -12.24
CA VAL A 211 8.17 -20.14 -11.66
C VAL A 211 8.29 -21.28 -12.71
N GLU A 212 7.21 -21.56 -13.44
CA GLU A 212 7.22 -22.59 -14.47
C GLU A 212 8.14 -22.23 -15.65
N TYR A 213 8.10 -21.01 -16.16
CA TYR A 213 8.99 -20.58 -17.22
C TYR A 213 10.47 -20.58 -16.78
N LYS A 214 10.75 -20.20 -15.54
CA LYS A 214 12.10 -20.24 -14.96
C LYS A 214 12.64 -21.68 -14.89
N LYS A 215 11.81 -22.67 -14.52
CA LYS A 215 12.18 -24.09 -14.54
C LYS A 215 12.53 -24.56 -15.96
N ARG A 216 11.91 -23.98 -16.99
CA ARG A 216 12.14 -24.30 -18.40
C ARG A 216 13.32 -23.52 -19.00
N GLY A 217 13.94 -22.60 -18.25
CA GLY A 217 14.99 -21.74 -18.75
C GLY A 217 14.52 -20.75 -19.84
N THR A 218 13.25 -20.34 -19.78
CA THR A 218 12.64 -19.45 -20.76
C THR A 218 12.69 -18.02 -20.27
N ASP A 219 13.29 -17.15 -21.05
CA ASP A 219 13.30 -15.70 -20.78
C ASP A 219 11.91 -15.10 -20.97
N LEU A 220 11.62 -14.07 -20.18
CA LEU A 220 10.30 -13.44 -20.14
C LEU A 220 10.39 -11.94 -20.43
N VAL A 221 9.36 -11.43 -21.10
CA VAL A 221 9.17 -10.01 -21.36
C VAL A 221 7.78 -9.57 -20.92
N VAL A 222 7.68 -8.32 -20.46
CA VAL A 222 6.41 -7.63 -20.19
C VAL A 222 6.27 -6.52 -21.21
N ILE A 223 5.15 -6.48 -21.91
CA ILE A 223 4.83 -5.44 -22.88
C ILE A 223 3.79 -4.54 -22.28
N GLY A 224 4.13 -3.27 -22.07
CA GLY A 224 3.25 -2.24 -21.52
C GLY A 224 3.02 -1.10 -22.51
N GLY A 225 1.89 -0.43 -22.39
CA GLY A 225 1.57 0.77 -23.16
C GLY A 225 2.25 2.03 -22.62
N LYS A 226 1.68 3.19 -22.93
CA LYS A 226 2.20 4.49 -22.47
C LYS A 226 2.15 4.59 -20.95
N GLU A 227 3.12 5.33 -20.38
CA GLU A 227 3.21 5.63 -18.95
C GLU A 227 3.33 4.37 -18.05
N TYR A 228 3.85 3.27 -18.62
CA TYR A 228 4.18 2.09 -17.82
C TYR A 228 5.23 2.41 -16.76
N GLY A 229 4.95 2.03 -15.50
CA GLY A 229 5.87 2.22 -14.38
C GLY A 229 5.98 3.64 -13.84
N THR A 230 5.14 4.60 -14.29
CA THR A 230 5.12 5.94 -13.69
C THR A 230 4.61 5.89 -12.26
N GLY A 231 5.18 6.72 -11.37
CA GLY A 231 4.84 6.78 -9.96
C GLY A 231 4.67 8.21 -9.45
#